data_9a209c8b971d8d3bdf5b311c058b1716
#
_entry.id   9a209c8b971d8d3bdf5b311c058b1716
#
_cell.length_a   1.000
_cell.length_b   1.000
_cell.length_c   1.000
_cell.angle_alpha   90.00
_cell.angle_beta   90.00
_cell.angle_gamma   90.00
#
_symmetry.space_group_name_H-M   'P 1'
#
loop_
_entity.id
_entity.type
_entity.pdbx_description
1 polymer ?
#
loop_
_entity_poly.entity_id
_entity_poly.type
_entity_poly.pdbx_seq_one_letter_code
_entity_poly.pdbx_strand_id
1 'polypeptide(L)'
;MLLSDPTPLITVPVIPVVTIARAADAIPLARALLAGGLNVIEITLRTPDALDAARAIIAEVPDIIVGIGTVIRPLDVIHAVDAGADFLVSPGTPASLIQALADAPVPALPGCATVSEAMTLAAFGFPVLKFFPAESSGGVRWLKAVVEPLPEIRFCPTGGVNGDNAASYIAL
;
A
#
# COMPACT_ATOMS: atom_id res chain seq x y z
N MET A 1 -12.77 -1.83 -17.68
CA MET A 1 -13.01 -2.55 -16.42
C MET A 1 -12.91 -1.53 -15.30
N LEU A 2 -13.85 -1.48 -14.36
CA LEU A 2 -13.73 -0.58 -13.20
C LEU A 2 -12.72 -1.21 -12.24
N LEU A 3 -11.73 -0.44 -11.78
CA LEU A 3 -10.82 -0.87 -10.73
C LEU A 3 -11.60 -1.09 -9.43
N SER A 4 -11.09 -1.97 -8.57
CA SER A 4 -11.68 -2.20 -7.25
C SER A 4 -11.64 -0.93 -6.40
N ASP A 5 -12.68 -0.70 -5.61
CA ASP A 5 -12.87 0.53 -4.84
C ASP A 5 -11.80 0.68 -3.73
N PRO A 6 -10.95 1.72 -3.75
CA PRO A 6 -9.94 1.97 -2.72
C PRO A 6 -10.51 2.73 -1.49
N THR A 7 -11.80 3.04 -1.44
CA THR A 7 -12.40 3.86 -0.38
C THR A 7 -12.03 3.42 1.04
N PRO A 8 -11.98 2.12 1.38
CA PRO A 8 -11.57 1.69 2.71
C PRO A 8 -10.15 2.12 3.09
N LEU A 9 -9.26 2.29 2.10
CA LEU A 9 -7.86 2.67 2.32
C LEU A 9 -7.67 4.19 2.46
N ILE A 10 -8.51 4.99 1.81
CA ILE A 10 -8.41 6.46 1.89
C ILE A 10 -9.01 7.06 3.16
N THR A 11 -9.73 6.29 3.94
CA THR A 11 -10.32 6.73 5.21
C THR A 11 -9.41 6.49 6.42
N VAL A 12 -8.35 5.70 6.26
CA VAL A 12 -7.40 5.44 7.35
C VAL A 12 -6.24 6.44 7.31
N PRO A 13 -5.87 7.04 8.45
CA PRO A 13 -4.83 8.07 8.46
C PRO A 13 -3.41 7.50 8.29
N VAL A 14 -3.18 6.25 8.66
CA VAL A 14 -1.88 5.58 8.61
C VAL A 14 -2.04 4.11 8.27
N ILE A 15 -1.23 3.63 7.35
CA ILE A 15 -1.10 2.20 7.02
C ILE A 15 0.29 1.74 7.50
N PRO A 16 0.37 0.94 8.59
CA PRO A 16 1.63 0.37 9.03
C PRO A 16 2.23 -0.57 7.98
N VAL A 17 3.48 -0.33 7.58
CA VAL A 17 4.22 -1.19 6.65
C VAL A 17 5.14 -2.10 7.44
N VAL A 18 4.83 -3.40 7.44
CA VAL A 18 5.46 -4.36 8.34
C VAL A 18 6.19 -5.46 7.58
N THR A 19 7.38 -5.78 8.03
CA THR A 19 8.12 -6.98 7.62
C THR A 19 8.06 -8.00 8.75
N ILE A 20 7.35 -9.10 8.54
CA ILE A 20 7.20 -10.17 9.53
C ILE A 20 8.34 -11.17 9.33
N ALA A 21 9.19 -11.29 10.35
CA ALA A 21 10.33 -12.22 10.32
C ALA A 21 9.94 -13.65 10.71
N ARG A 22 8.92 -13.83 11.52
CA ARG A 22 8.40 -15.13 11.97
C ARG A 22 6.87 -15.11 11.94
N ALA A 23 6.26 -16.08 11.30
CA ALA A 23 4.80 -16.17 11.19
C ALA A 23 4.09 -16.11 12.55
N ALA A 24 4.71 -16.66 13.62
CA ALA A 24 4.16 -16.63 14.98
C ALA A 24 3.96 -15.21 15.57
N ASP A 25 4.67 -14.21 15.06
CA ASP A 25 4.54 -12.82 15.53
C ASP A 25 3.36 -12.08 14.86
N ALA A 26 2.77 -12.65 13.80
CA ALA A 26 1.75 -12.00 12.97
C ALA A 26 0.49 -11.65 13.74
N ILE A 27 -0.14 -12.64 14.37
CA ILE A 27 -1.41 -12.47 15.09
C ILE A 27 -1.27 -11.55 16.32
N PRO A 28 -0.26 -11.73 17.19
CA PRO A 28 -0.04 -10.79 18.30
C PRO A 28 0.12 -9.35 17.85
N LEU A 29 0.86 -9.12 16.75
CA LEU A 29 1.06 -7.78 16.18
C LEU A 29 -0.25 -7.19 15.65
N ALA A 30 -1.01 -7.95 14.87
CA ALA A 30 -2.30 -7.50 14.33
C ALA A 30 -3.29 -7.11 15.44
N ARG A 31 -3.37 -7.93 16.50
CA ARG A 31 -4.20 -7.62 17.69
C ARG A 31 -3.73 -6.38 18.43
N ALA A 32 -2.41 -6.17 18.52
CA ALA A 32 -1.85 -4.97 19.15
C ALA A 32 -2.17 -3.70 18.33
N LEU A 33 -2.12 -3.76 17.00
CA LEU A 33 -2.51 -2.66 16.12
C LEU A 33 -3.99 -2.30 16.30
N LEU A 34 -4.88 -3.29 16.30
CA LEU A 34 -6.32 -3.09 16.56
C LEU A 34 -6.58 -2.46 17.94
N ALA A 35 -5.91 -2.96 18.97
CA ALA A 35 -6.01 -2.40 20.32
C ALA A 35 -5.52 -0.95 20.40
N GLY A 36 -4.58 -0.58 19.51
CA GLY A 36 -4.08 0.79 19.32
C GLY A 36 -4.95 1.66 18.41
N GLY A 37 -6.06 1.14 17.87
CA GLY A 37 -6.98 1.88 17.02
C GLY A 37 -6.60 1.84 15.52
N LEU A 38 -5.64 0.99 15.10
CA LEU A 38 -5.27 0.80 13.70
C LEU A 38 -5.87 -0.52 13.20
N ASN A 39 -6.83 -0.42 12.27
CA ASN A 39 -7.52 -1.55 11.68
C ASN A 39 -7.01 -1.93 10.28
N VAL A 40 -5.80 -1.53 9.94
CA VAL A 40 -5.15 -1.83 8.64
C VAL A 40 -3.68 -2.18 8.86
N ILE A 41 -3.14 -3.07 8.00
CA ILE A 41 -1.72 -3.44 7.99
C ILE A 41 -1.28 -3.78 6.57
N GLU A 42 -0.07 -3.33 6.15
CA GLU A 42 0.61 -3.78 4.94
C GLU A 42 1.70 -4.80 5.33
N ILE A 43 1.54 -6.07 4.95
CA ILE A 43 2.57 -7.12 5.12
C ILE A 43 3.43 -7.16 3.86
N THR A 44 4.74 -6.96 4.02
CA THR A 44 5.66 -6.93 2.87
C THR A 44 6.17 -8.31 2.49
N LEU A 45 6.22 -8.62 1.18
CA LEU A 45 6.80 -9.87 0.62
C LEU A 45 8.34 -9.85 0.68
N ARG A 46 8.91 -9.53 1.85
CA ARG A 46 10.36 -9.45 2.08
C ARG A 46 10.92 -10.63 2.87
N THR A 47 10.04 -11.52 3.32
CA THR A 47 10.41 -12.74 4.06
C THR A 47 9.67 -13.94 3.49
N PRO A 48 10.21 -15.16 3.64
CA PRO A 48 9.49 -16.38 3.24
C PRO A 48 8.14 -16.54 3.96
N ASP A 49 8.05 -16.09 5.21
CA ASP A 49 6.87 -16.26 6.07
C ASP A 49 5.74 -15.25 5.77
N ALA A 50 5.97 -14.28 4.88
CA ALA A 50 5.04 -13.15 4.68
C ALA A 50 3.61 -13.57 4.31
N LEU A 51 3.45 -14.47 3.34
CA LEU A 51 2.13 -14.94 2.91
C LEU A 51 1.43 -15.78 3.97
N ASP A 52 2.15 -16.62 4.69
CA ASP A 52 1.59 -17.44 5.76
C ASP A 52 1.18 -16.57 6.94
N ALA A 53 1.97 -15.54 7.27
CA ALA A 53 1.63 -14.54 8.25
C ALA A 53 0.34 -13.77 7.87
N ALA A 54 0.21 -13.36 6.61
CA ALA A 54 -1.00 -12.69 6.11
C ALA A 54 -2.24 -13.59 6.22
N ARG A 55 -2.15 -14.84 5.76
CA ARG A 55 -3.24 -15.82 5.88
C ARG A 55 -3.69 -16.03 7.33
N ALA A 56 -2.71 -16.13 8.26
CA ALA A 56 -3.01 -16.31 9.67
C ALA A 56 -3.74 -15.08 10.27
N ILE A 57 -3.31 -13.86 9.92
CA ILE A 57 -4.00 -12.64 10.35
C ILE A 57 -5.43 -12.61 9.80
N ILE A 58 -5.61 -12.81 8.50
CA ILE A 58 -6.93 -12.80 7.83
C ILE A 58 -7.89 -13.81 8.47
N ALA A 59 -7.41 -15.02 8.81
CA ALA A 59 -8.21 -16.06 9.41
C ALA A 59 -8.60 -15.79 10.87
N GLU A 60 -7.70 -15.18 11.68
CA GLU A 60 -7.86 -15.09 13.14
C GLU A 60 -8.13 -13.69 13.66
N VAL A 61 -8.01 -12.65 12.83
CA VAL A 61 -8.20 -11.25 13.20
C VAL A 61 -9.06 -10.54 12.15
N PRO A 62 -10.34 -10.91 12.01
CA PRO A 62 -11.20 -10.48 10.90
C PRO A 62 -11.50 -8.98 10.87
N ASP A 63 -11.25 -8.25 11.95
CA ASP A 63 -11.51 -6.81 12.06
C ASP A 63 -10.35 -5.95 11.50
N ILE A 64 -9.27 -6.57 10.99
CA ILE A 64 -8.14 -5.86 10.40
C ILE A 64 -8.10 -6.06 8.88
N ILE A 65 -7.91 -4.98 8.14
CA ILE A 65 -7.72 -4.98 6.68
C ILE A 65 -6.25 -5.34 6.40
N VAL A 66 -6.01 -6.39 5.62
CA VAL A 66 -4.66 -6.89 5.36
C VAL A 66 -4.25 -6.65 3.91
N GLY A 67 -3.29 -5.75 3.71
CA GLY A 67 -2.66 -5.56 2.41
C GLY A 67 -1.36 -6.34 2.26
N ILE A 68 -1.04 -6.70 1.03
CA ILE A 68 0.25 -7.28 0.67
C ILE A 68 1.09 -6.25 -0.08
N GLY A 69 2.23 -5.91 0.51
CA GLY A 69 3.21 -4.98 -0.04
C GLY A 69 4.45 -5.65 -0.61
N THR A 70 5.28 -4.86 -1.28
CA THR A 70 6.45 -5.34 -2.04
C THR A 70 6.04 -6.30 -3.17
N VAL A 71 4.86 -6.07 -3.76
CA VAL A 71 4.43 -6.71 -5.01
C VAL A 71 5.26 -6.13 -6.15
N ILE A 72 6.14 -6.95 -6.75
CA ILE A 72 7.11 -6.50 -7.77
C ILE A 72 6.99 -7.26 -9.09
N ARG A 73 6.19 -8.32 -9.14
CA ARG A 73 5.96 -9.17 -10.32
C ARG A 73 4.47 -9.51 -10.46
N PRO A 74 3.97 -9.77 -11.66
CA PRO A 74 2.59 -10.26 -11.86
C PRO A 74 2.25 -11.52 -11.04
N LEU A 75 3.23 -12.42 -10.83
CA LEU A 75 3.03 -13.61 -10.01
C LEU A 75 2.78 -13.27 -8.53
N ASP A 76 3.38 -12.21 -8.02
CA ASP A 76 3.16 -11.76 -6.65
C ASP A 76 1.71 -11.28 -6.45
N VAL A 77 1.08 -10.69 -7.48
CA VAL A 77 -0.34 -10.33 -7.48
C VAL A 77 -1.22 -11.57 -7.26
N ILE A 78 -0.94 -12.63 -8.04
CA ILE A 78 -1.68 -13.90 -7.93
C ILE A 78 -1.54 -14.47 -6.51
N HIS A 79 -0.31 -14.58 -6.02
CA HIS A 79 -0.05 -15.14 -4.69
C HIS A 79 -0.70 -14.32 -3.56
N ALA A 80 -0.70 -12.99 -3.69
CA ALA A 80 -1.32 -12.10 -2.70
C ALA A 80 -2.85 -12.24 -2.69
N VAL A 81 -3.47 -12.30 -3.87
CA VAL A 81 -4.92 -12.54 -4.00
C VAL A 81 -5.31 -13.93 -3.47
N ASP A 82 -4.54 -14.96 -3.80
CA ASP A 82 -4.76 -16.32 -3.30
C ASP A 82 -4.57 -16.43 -1.77
N ALA A 83 -3.77 -15.54 -1.19
CA ALA A 83 -3.62 -15.44 0.26
C ALA A 83 -4.79 -14.71 0.94
N GLY A 84 -5.70 -14.11 0.18
CA GLY A 84 -6.87 -13.38 0.69
C GLY A 84 -6.60 -11.90 0.97
N ALA A 85 -5.58 -11.30 0.36
CA ALA A 85 -5.27 -9.87 0.57
C ALA A 85 -6.48 -8.97 0.25
N ASP A 86 -6.72 -7.99 1.11
CA ASP A 86 -7.75 -6.97 0.90
C ASP A 86 -7.28 -5.87 -0.05
N PHE A 87 -5.97 -5.64 -0.16
CA PHE A 87 -5.37 -4.70 -1.11
C PHE A 87 -3.91 -5.06 -1.43
N LEU A 88 -3.40 -4.46 -2.51
CA LEU A 88 -2.05 -4.70 -3.02
C LEU A 88 -1.23 -3.42 -3.03
N VAL A 89 0.08 -3.52 -2.78
CA VAL A 89 0.97 -2.36 -2.81
C VAL A 89 2.29 -2.72 -3.50
N SER A 90 2.69 -1.93 -4.50
CA SER A 90 4.00 -2.04 -5.13
C SER A 90 4.93 -0.90 -4.73
N PRO A 91 6.25 -1.11 -4.65
CA PRO A 91 7.21 -0.02 -4.39
C PRO A 91 7.44 0.89 -5.60
N GLY A 92 7.26 0.37 -6.79
CA GLY A 92 7.31 0.99 -8.10
C GLY A 92 6.56 0.10 -9.08
N THR A 93 6.13 0.63 -10.22
CA THR A 93 5.18 -0.08 -11.08
C THR A 93 5.66 -0.09 -12.54
N PRO A 94 6.54 -1.04 -12.92
CA PRO A 94 6.94 -1.20 -14.31
C PRO A 94 5.74 -1.62 -15.18
N ALA A 95 5.81 -1.37 -16.48
CA ALA A 95 4.73 -1.63 -17.44
C ALA A 95 4.16 -3.07 -17.35
N SER A 96 5.02 -4.06 -17.09
CA SER A 96 4.61 -5.46 -16.93
C SER A 96 3.73 -5.71 -15.69
N LEU A 97 3.78 -4.83 -14.68
CA LEU A 97 3.02 -4.98 -13.45
C LEU A 97 1.72 -4.16 -13.47
N ILE A 98 1.66 -3.07 -14.24
CA ILE A 98 0.49 -2.16 -14.27
C ILE A 98 -0.80 -2.95 -14.58
N GLN A 99 -0.78 -3.74 -15.65
CA GLN A 99 -1.97 -4.49 -16.08
C GLN A 99 -2.37 -5.54 -15.03
N ALA A 100 -1.42 -6.25 -14.45
CA ALA A 100 -1.71 -7.26 -13.42
C ALA A 100 -2.37 -6.65 -12.17
N LEU A 101 -1.92 -5.45 -11.75
CA LEU A 101 -2.55 -4.72 -10.65
C LEU A 101 -3.93 -4.17 -11.03
N ALA A 102 -4.11 -3.72 -12.27
CA ALA A 102 -5.39 -3.22 -12.76
C ALA A 102 -6.45 -4.32 -12.90
N ASP A 103 -6.03 -5.54 -13.22
CA ASP A 103 -6.92 -6.71 -13.35
C ASP A 103 -7.18 -7.43 -12.03
N ALA A 104 -6.50 -7.03 -10.95
CA ALA A 104 -6.68 -7.65 -9.64
C ALA A 104 -8.12 -7.42 -9.11
N PRO A 105 -8.73 -8.42 -8.43
CA PRO A 105 -10.08 -8.30 -7.86
C PRO A 105 -10.14 -7.41 -6.61
N VAL A 106 -8.99 -6.92 -6.14
CA VAL A 106 -8.85 -6.08 -4.95
C VAL A 106 -8.15 -4.77 -5.33
N PRO A 107 -8.35 -3.67 -4.58
CA PRO A 107 -7.71 -2.39 -4.87
C PRO A 107 -6.18 -2.49 -4.78
N ALA A 108 -5.51 -1.66 -5.58
CA ALA A 108 -4.06 -1.57 -5.55
C ALA A 108 -3.59 -0.13 -5.36
N LEU A 109 -2.48 0.04 -4.64
CA LEU A 109 -1.71 1.27 -4.48
C LEU A 109 -0.38 1.11 -5.22
N PRO A 110 -0.36 1.37 -6.54
CA PRO A 110 0.86 1.25 -7.32
C PRO A 110 1.86 2.35 -6.96
N GLY A 111 3.14 1.97 -6.84
CA GLY A 111 4.22 2.87 -6.48
C GLY A 111 4.69 3.75 -7.63
N CYS A 112 4.99 5.02 -7.33
CA CYS A 112 5.64 5.98 -8.22
C CYS A 112 6.55 6.93 -7.43
N ALA A 113 7.51 7.55 -8.11
CA ALA A 113 8.41 8.57 -7.57
C ALA A 113 8.49 9.81 -8.48
N THR A 114 7.93 9.76 -9.67
CA THR A 114 7.96 10.85 -10.66
C THR A 114 6.55 11.21 -11.14
N VAL A 115 6.42 12.46 -11.63
CA VAL A 115 5.15 12.96 -12.21
C VAL A 115 4.71 12.12 -13.40
N SER A 116 5.65 11.71 -14.27
CA SER A 116 5.34 10.89 -15.44
C SER A 116 4.82 9.50 -15.08
N GLU A 117 5.38 8.87 -14.04
CA GLU A 117 4.87 7.61 -13.51
C GLU A 117 3.47 7.79 -12.94
N ALA A 118 3.23 8.84 -12.16
CA ALA A 118 1.92 9.16 -11.60
C ALA A 118 0.86 9.35 -12.71
N MET A 119 1.18 10.13 -13.75
CA MET A 119 0.30 10.33 -14.91
C MET A 119 0.01 9.02 -15.65
N THR A 120 1.03 8.16 -15.81
CA THR A 120 0.86 6.84 -16.45
C THR A 120 -0.12 5.98 -15.65
N LEU A 121 0.07 5.89 -14.33
CA LEU A 121 -0.81 5.10 -13.46
C LEU A 121 -2.23 5.65 -13.42
N ALA A 122 -2.39 6.98 -13.37
CA ALA A 122 -3.70 7.61 -13.45
C ALA A 122 -4.44 7.30 -14.77
N ALA A 123 -3.72 7.25 -15.89
CA ALA A 123 -4.29 6.87 -17.19
C ALA A 123 -4.80 5.41 -17.23
N PHE A 124 -4.27 4.52 -16.38
CA PHE A 124 -4.79 3.18 -16.15
C PHE A 124 -5.97 3.15 -15.14
N GLY A 125 -6.33 4.30 -14.57
CA GLY A 125 -7.49 4.45 -13.68
C GLY A 125 -7.19 4.35 -12.19
N PHE A 126 -5.92 4.27 -11.77
CA PHE A 126 -5.60 4.22 -10.33
C PHE A 126 -5.79 5.60 -9.68
N PRO A 127 -6.74 5.77 -8.73
CA PRO A 127 -7.01 7.05 -8.10
C PRO A 127 -6.12 7.32 -6.89
N VAL A 128 -5.48 6.29 -6.36
CA VAL A 128 -4.58 6.37 -5.20
C VAL A 128 -3.25 5.74 -5.55
N LEU A 129 -2.15 6.48 -5.35
CA LEU A 129 -0.80 6.03 -5.68
C LEU A 129 0.08 6.05 -4.42
N LYS A 130 0.94 5.05 -4.29
CA LYS A 130 2.02 5.08 -3.30
C LYS A 130 3.14 5.99 -3.80
N PHE A 131 3.43 7.06 -3.08
CA PHE A 131 4.62 7.87 -3.32
C PHE A 131 5.81 7.29 -2.56
N PHE A 132 6.74 6.65 -3.27
CA PHE A 132 7.87 5.92 -2.65
C PHE A 132 9.14 6.02 -3.50
N PRO A 133 10.31 6.20 -2.85
CA PRO A 133 10.51 6.46 -1.42
C PRO A 133 10.32 7.95 -1.09
N ALA A 134 9.33 8.30 -0.26
CA ALA A 134 8.82 9.65 -0.11
C ALA A 134 9.88 10.68 0.29
N GLU A 135 10.55 10.50 1.43
CA GLU A 135 11.51 11.50 1.93
C GLU A 135 12.70 11.70 0.97
N SER A 136 13.28 10.61 0.46
CA SER A 136 14.42 10.69 -0.45
C SER A 136 14.06 11.20 -1.85
N SER A 137 12.78 11.18 -2.22
CA SER A 137 12.26 11.70 -3.50
C SER A 137 11.73 13.13 -3.42
N GLY A 138 11.92 13.83 -2.28
CA GLY A 138 11.55 15.22 -2.11
C GLY A 138 10.43 15.50 -1.11
N GLY A 139 9.84 14.45 -0.54
CA GLY A 139 8.91 14.54 0.59
C GLY A 139 7.69 15.42 0.34
N VAL A 140 7.29 16.13 1.39
CA VAL A 140 6.18 17.09 1.38
C VAL A 140 6.33 18.15 0.29
N ARG A 141 7.58 18.58 -0.04
CA ARG A 141 7.82 19.58 -1.07
C ARG A 141 7.44 19.08 -2.46
N TRP A 142 7.78 17.82 -2.76
CA TRP A 142 7.39 17.19 -4.02
C TRP A 142 5.86 17.06 -4.12
N LEU A 143 5.21 16.55 -3.07
CA LEU A 143 3.76 16.41 -3.05
C LEU A 143 3.03 17.72 -3.28
N LYS A 144 3.42 18.81 -2.59
CA LYS A 144 2.83 20.14 -2.79
C LYS A 144 2.90 20.62 -4.24
N ALA A 145 4.01 20.32 -4.92
CA ALA A 145 4.18 20.71 -6.32
C ALA A 145 3.37 19.86 -7.30
N VAL A 146 3.06 18.63 -6.94
CA VAL A 146 2.43 17.65 -7.84
C VAL A 146 0.91 17.57 -7.68
N VAL A 147 0.38 17.78 -6.49
CA VAL A 147 -1.08 17.72 -6.27
C VAL A 147 -1.85 18.81 -7.00
N GLU A 148 -1.23 19.97 -7.23
CA GLU A 148 -1.85 21.07 -7.96
C GLU A 148 -2.15 20.71 -9.43
N PRO A 149 -1.17 20.23 -10.24
CA PRO A 149 -1.42 19.81 -11.62
C PRO A 149 -2.13 18.45 -11.75
N LEU A 150 -2.20 17.63 -10.69
CA LEU A 150 -2.82 16.30 -10.70
C LEU A 150 -3.88 16.16 -9.60
N PRO A 151 -4.93 16.98 -9.58
CA PRO A 151 -5.90 17.05 -8.47
C PRO A 151 -6.75 15.78 -8.31
N GLU A 152 -6.83 14.95 -9.34
CA GLU A 152 -7.58 13.67 -9.32
C GLU A 152 -6.83 12.53 -8.63
N ILE A 153 -5.51 12.73 -8.34
CA ILE A 153 -4.68 11.69 -7.76
C ILE A 153 -4.50 11.93 -6.27
N ARG A 154 -4.74 10.89 -5.48
CA ARG A 154 -4.37 10.88 -4.07
C ARG A 154 -3.06 10.12 -3.88
N PHE A 155 -2.21 10.61 -2.98
CA PHE A 155 -0.93 9.98 -2.69
C PHE A 155 -0.90 9.41 -1.28
N CYS A 156 -0.33 8.19 -1.17
CA CYS A 156 0.02 7.54 0.08
C CYS A 156 1.55 7.59 0.24
N PRO A 157 2.10 8.64 0.91
CA PRO A 157 3.54 8.79 1.08
C PRO A 157 4.10 7.67 1.94
N THR A 158 5.17 7.04 1.47
CA THR A 158 5.82 5.92 2.14
C THR A 158 7.34 6.02 2.02
N GLY A 159 8.03 5.70 3.09
CA GLY A 159 9.50 5.71 3.14
C GLY A 159 10.07 6.99 3.75
N GLY A 160 10.61 6.85 4.96
CA GLY A 160 11.15 7.92 5.78
C GLY A 160 10.10 8.70 6.57
N VAL A 161 8.81 8.39 6.45
CA VAL A 161 7.74 8.96 7.29
C VAL A 161 7.86 8.38 8.70
N ASN A 162 7.82 9.26 9.70
CA ASN A 162 7.96 8.93 11.13
C ASN A 162 7.22 9.94 12.00
N GLY A 163 7.29 9.80 13.34
CA GLY A 163 6.58 10.67 14.28
C GLY A 163 6.91 12.16 14.16
N ASP A 164 8.12 12.51 13.70
CA ASP A 164 8.55 13.90 13.63
C ASP A 164 8.02 14.63 12.37
N ASN A 165 7.78 13.90 11.28
CA ASN A 165 7.35 14.47 10.01
C ASN A 165 5.94 14.08 9.56
N ALA A 166 5.32 13.08 10.17
CA ALA A 166 4.00 12.58 9.78
C ALA A 166 2.92 13.67 9.75
N ALA A 167 2.91 14.58 10.72
CA ALA A 167 1.96 15.68 10.78
C ALA A 167 2.01 16.57 9.51
N SER A 168 3.18 16.75 8.92
CA SER A 168 3.35 17.55 7.70
C SER A 168 2.79 16.85 6.46
N TYR A 169 2.72 15.52 6.45
CA TYR A 169 2.10 14.73 5.39
C TYR A 169 0.58 14.69 5.54
N ILE A 170 0.08 14.54 6.77
CA ILE A 170 -1.36 14.49 7.06
C ILE A 170 -2.05 15.84 6.79
N ALA A 171 -1.31 16.93 6.86
CA ALA A 171 -1.83 18.29 6.62
C ALA A 171 -1.94 18.67 5.13
N LEU A 172 -1.56 17.77 4.21
CA LEU A 172 -1.67 17.96 2.76
C LEU A 172 -3.04 17.47 2.25
#